data_decee2603cea7a8864b6f010fdfdf43c
#
_entry.id   decee2603cea7a8864b6f010fdfdf43c
#
_cell.length_a   1.000
_cell.length_b   1.000
_cell.length_c   1.000
_cell.angle_alpha   90.00
_cell.angle_beta   90.00
_cell.angle_gamma   90.00
#
_symmetry.space_group_name_H-M   'P 1'
#
loop_
_entity.id
_entity.type
_entity.pdbx_description
1 polymer ?
#
loop_
_entity_poly.entity_id
_entity_poly.type
_entity_poly.pdbx_seq_one_letter_code
_entity_poly.pdbx_strand_id
1 'polypeptide(L)'
;MSPCKTLAVGFLMLAAVCAQAEAPARLSTLQARHFLLRTGFAPDQAEVDAVTGLPARKAVSDLLRKAQLATPLHAAPDFTAQPPPVSYRSLNGKEEQQAWRQQQQREGLELKTWWMREMIESPTPLQERMTLFWHNHFATSQQKVNSSQAMWHQHLLLRAAALGNFRSLLHAVARDPAMLVYLDGANSRKEAPNENFAREVMELFTLGEATQGGRYSEQDIKEAARAFTGWSVERDDFSFRFRPLFHDTGDKTVLGRSGNLDGDAALDILLEQPAAARFIVSKLWKEFVSPVPDKAEVERIARHFQTSGYDISAALSDLLLSDAFWAESNRGSLIKSPVDLVVGTLRQFEFSYSDATPFVLKSAQLGQNLLVPPNVKGWPGQNDWINATTLLERKRFTEQLFRPQERQGESKMAALATASQTRAADEAQPMRPMRQMQAEFAGGQSGQGSNQQALRLLGQDGVAGIAQGLARISFNPDRWLAQYGGFTDREPSGELKARLAQTLLAATATQIIANGTVGVAYLRMLTLDPAYQLK
;
A
#
# COMPACT_ATOMS: atom_id res chain seq x y z
N MET A 1 -65.59 48.04 -12.36
CA MET A 1 -64.52 48.35 -11.44
C MET A 1 -64.40 47.16 -10.51
N SER A 2 -63.38 46.32 -10.70
CA SER A 2 -63.15 45.12 -9.85
C SER A 2 -61.65 45.05 -9.57
N PRO A 3 -61.21 44.92 -8.34
CA PRO A 3 -59.79 44.97 -7.99
C PRO A 3 -59.14 43.56 -8.15
N CYS A 4 -58.02 43.60 -8.82
CA CYS A 4 -57.12 42.47 -9.02
C CYS A 4 -56.47 42.06 -7.66
N LYS A 5 -56.65 40.78 -7.23
CA LYS A 5 -55.94 40.21 -6.08
C LYS A 5 -54.63 39.57 -6.56
N THR A 6 -53.55 40.18 -6.20
CA THR A 6 -52.18 39.63 -6.40
C THR A 6 -51.91 38.57 -5.34
N LEU A 7 -51.77 37.30 -5.77
CA LEU A 7 -51.24 36.22 -4.93
C LEU A 7 -49.71 36.29 -4.92
N ALA A 8 -49.13 36.60 -3.78
CA ALA A 8 -47.70 36.44 -3.54
C ALA A 8 -47.39 34.99 -3.16
N VAL A 9 -46.74 34.25 -4.07
CA VAL A 9 -46.23 32.90 -3.81
C VAL A 9 -44.87 33.06 -3.14
N GLY A 10 -44.83 32.86 -1.84
CA GLY A 10 -43.56 32.80 -1.08
C GLY A 10 -42.79 31.52 -1.39
N PHE A 11 -41.66 31.65 -2.09
CA PHE A 11 -40.65 30.59 -2.25
C PHE A 11 -39.88 30.45 -0.92
N LEU A 12 -40.22 29.41 -0.12
CA LEU A 12 -39.37 28.96 0.97
C LEU A 12 -38.15 28.23 0.34
N MET A 13 -37.04 28.89 0.23
CA MET A 13 -35.75 28.21 0.01
C MET A 13 -35.39 27.47 1.30
N LEU A 14 -35.58 26.15 1.32
CA LEU A 14 -34.92 25.28 2.28
C LEU A 14 -33.42 25.30 1.95
N ALA A 15 -32.64 26.15 2.64
CA ALA A 15 -31.20 26.02 2.70
C ALA A 15 -30.91 24.71 3.46
N ALA A 16 -30.61 23.64 2.75
CA ALA A 16 -29.95 22.49 3.32
C ALA A 16 -28.58 22.98 3.82
N VAL A 17 -28.50 23.28 5.11
CA VAL A 17 -27.22 23.45 5.80
C VAL A 17 -26.56 22.08 5.74
N CYS A 18 -25.70 21.84 4.74
CA CYS A 18 -24.70 20.79 4.81
C CYS A 18 -23.86 21.11 6.05
N ALA A 19 -24.12 20.41 7.15
CA ALA A 19 -23.26 20.43 8.32
C ALA A 19 -21.88 19.98 7.83
N GLN A 20 -20.97 20.92 7.68
CA GLN A 20 -19.57 20.60 7.43
C GLN A 20 -19.07 19.81 8.63
N ALA A 21 -18.61 18.61 8.38
CA ALA A 21 -18.11 17.75 9.44
C ALA A 21 -16.70 18.23 9.83
N GLU A 22 -16.61 19.10 10.83
CA GLU A 22 -15.32 19.47 11.42
C GLU A 22 -14.59 18.23 11.97
N ALA A 23 -13.25 18.29 11.98
CA ALA A 23 -12.43 17.24 12.60
C ALA A 23 -12.94 16.94 14.01
N PRO A 24 -13.21 15.68 14.38
CA PRO A 24 -13.89 15.34 15.61
C PRO A 24 -13.19 15.90 16.86
N ALA A 25 -13.97 16.51 17.74
CA ALA A 25 -13.47 16.98 19.04
C ALA A 25 -12.89 15.81 19.85
N ARG A 26 -13.54 14.64 19.79
CA ARG A 26 -13.06 13.36 20.31
C ARG A 26 -13.43 12.24 19.36
N LEU A 27 -12.51 11.30 19.12
CA LEU A 27 -12.72 10.18 18.24
C LEU A 27 -13.64 9.14 18.89
N SER A 28 -14.73 8.80 18.22
CA SER A 28 -15.48 7.58 18.51
C SER A 28 -14.66 6.34 18.08
N THR A 29 -15.02 5.16 18.55
CA THR A 29 -14.38 3.90 18.13
C THR A 29 -14.39 3.71 16.60
N LEU A 30 -15.50 4.08 15.94
CA LEU A 30 -15.63 3.99 14.49
C LEU A 30 -14.70 4.97 13.76
N GLN A 31 -14.57 6.20 14.29
CA GLN A 31 -13.63 7.21 13.76
C GLN A 31 -12.17 6.82 14.02
N ALA A 32 -11.86 6.26 15.19
CA ALA A 32 -10.55 5.72 15.51
C ALA A 32 -10.15 4.61 14.52
N ARG A 33 -11.05 3.67 14.22
CA ARG A 33 -10.84 2.63 13.20
C ARG A 33 -10.62 3.19 11.81
N HIS A 34 -11.48 4.12 11.37
CA HIS A 34 -11.33 4.78 10.08
C HIS A 34 -9.95 5.46 9.97
N PHE A 35 -9.57 6.24 10.98
CA PHE A 35 -8.30 6.92 11.03
C PHE A 35 -7.11 5.95 10.90
N LEU A 36 -7.08 4.90 11.72
CA LEU A 36 -5.99 3.91 11.73
C LEU A 36 -5.99 3.01 10.48
N LEU A 37 -7.15 2.68 9.93
CA LEU A 37 -7.27 1.92 8.68
C LEU A 37 -6.70 2.71 7.50
N ARG A 38 -6.93 4.04 7.46
CA ARG A 38 -6.43 4.91 6.39
C ARG A 38 -4.95 5.22 6.53
N THR A 39 -4.47 5.41 7.76
CA THR A 39 -3.08 5.80 8.03
C THR A 39 -2.15 4.60 8.26
N GLY A 40 -2.69 3.41 8.43
CA GLY A 40 -1.96 2.15 8.54
C GLY A 40 -2.45 1.12 7.53
N PHE A 41 -2.36 -0.17 7.84
CA PHE A 41 -2.83 -1.25 6.97
C PHE A 41 -4.13 -1.90 7.47
N ALA A 42 -4.33 -2.01 8.73
CA ALA A 42 -5.56 -2.21 9.51
C ALA A 42 -5.13 -2.27 10.98
N PRO A 43 -5.89 -1.67 11.89
CA PRO A 43 -5.56 -1.70 13.32
C PRO A 43 -6.00 -3.03 13.96
N ASP A 44 -5.26 -3.45 14.99
CA ASP A 44 -5.78 -4.35 16.01
C ASP A 44 -6.68 -3.61 17.00
N GLN A 45 -7.28 -4.33 17.96
CA GLN A 45 -8.20 -3.69 18.91
C GLN A 45 -7.47 -2.77 19.90
N ALA A 46 -6.24 -3.13 20.31
CA ALA A 46 -5.46 -2.32 21.25
C ALA A 46 -5.07 -0.97 20.64
N GLU A 47 -4.69 -0.95 19.35
CA GLU A 47 -4.42 0.28 18.61
C GLU A 47 -5.67 1.19 18.55
N VAL A 48 -6.86 0.61 18.32
CA VAL A 48 -8.13 1.35 18.30
C VAL A 48 -8.46 1.93 19.66
N ASP A 49 -8.33 1.15 20.73
CA ASP A 49 -8.63 1.57 22.09
C ASP A 49 -7.70 2.71 22.54
N ALA A 50 -6.42 2.64 22.14
CA ALA A 50 -5.42 3.66 22.44
C ALA A 50 -5.74 5.04 21.82
N VAL A 51 -6.50 5.08 20.73
CA VAL A 51 -6.84 6.30 19.99
C VAL A 51 -8.27 6.78 20.28
N THR A 52 -9.18 5.86 20.66
CA THR A 52 -10.57 6.18 21.00
C THR A 52 -10.62 7.21 22.13
N GLY A 53 -11.46 8.23 21.98
CA GLY A 53 -11.65 9.30 22.95
C GLY A 53 -10.60 10.42 22.89
N LEU A 54 -9.51 10.26 22.13
CA LEU A 54 -8.57 11.35 21.92
C LEU A 54 -9.15 12.45 21.01
N PRO A 55 -8.77 13.73 21.21
CA PRO A 55 -9.04 14.74 20.20
C PRO A 55 -8.36 14.40 18.88
N ALA A 56 -9.05 14.60 17.75
CA ALA A 56 -8.50 14.30 16.42
C ALA A 56 -7.14 14.96 16.16
N ARG A 57 -6.99 16.25 16.54
CA ARG A 57 -5.70 16.99 16.42
C ARG A 57 -4.56 16.28 17.19
N LYS A 58 -4.87 15.79 18.41
CA LYS A 58 -3.86 15.06 19.21
C LYS A 58 -3.52 13.71 18.58
N ALA A 59 -4.52 12.96 18.13
CA ALA A 59 -4.31 11.68 17.47
C ALA A 59 -3.43 11.83 16.21
N VAL A 60 -3.69 12.84 15.37
CA VAL A 60 -2.92 13.14 14.16
C VAL A 60 -1.48 13.56 14.52
N SER A 61 -1.31 14.50 15.46
CA SER A 61 0.05 14.96 15.83
C SER A 61 0.89 13.86 16.45
N ASP A 62 0.31 13.02 17.32
CA ASP A 62 1.00 11.89 17.95
C ASP A 62 1.39 10.82 16.90
N LEU A 63 0.50 10.54 15.95
CA LEU A 63 0.75 9.60 14.87
C LEU A 63 1.92 10.05 13.99
N LEU A 64 1.89 11.31 13.52
CA LEU A 64 2.95 11.89 12.68
C LEU A 64 4.29 11.88 13.41
N ARG A 65 4.32 12.35 14.65
CA ARG A 65 5.53 12.39 15.47
C ARG A 65 6.12 10.99 15.69
N LYS A 66 5.29 9.99 16.01
CA LYS A 66 5.74 8.60 16.19
C LYS A 66 6.33 8.05 14.90
N ALA A 67 5.67 8.30 13.77
CA ALA A 67 6.13 7.81 12.47
C ALA A 67 7.44 8.48 12.01
N GLN A 68 7.62 9.80 12.25
CA GLN A 68 8.88 10.50 11.94
C GLN A 68 10.08 9.97 12.73
N LEU A 69 9.85 9.44 13.93
CA LEU A 69 10.90 8.89 14.81
C LEU A 69 11.10 7.38 14.60
N ALA A 70 10.34 6.76 13.70
CA ALA A 70 10.34 5.32 13.52
C ALA A 70 11.65 4.83 12.89
N THR A 71 12.28 3.88 13.56
CA THR A 71 13.39 3.09 13.02
C THR A 71 12.88 1.73 12.55
N PRO A 72 13.60 1.02 11.66
CA PRO A 72 13.27 -0.35 11.33
C PRO A 72 13.21 -1.24 12.58
N LEU A 73 12.20 -2.11 12.64
CA LEU A 73 12.03 -3.06 13.75
C LEU A 73 12.99 -4.24 13.61
N HIS A 74 13.24 -4.68 12.38
CA HIS A 74 14.07 -5.83 12.09
C HIS A 74 15.46 -5.42 11.61
N ALA A 75 16.46 -6.27 11.91
CA ALA A 75 17.79 -6.11 11.36
C ALA A 75 17.74 -6.07 9.82
N ALA A 76 18.64 -5.29 9.23
CA ALA A 76 18.79 -5.23 7.79
C ALA A 76 19.08 -6.62 7.20
N PRO A 77 18.64 -6.91 5.96
CA PRO A 77 18.96 -8.15 5.27
C PRO A 77 20.46 -8.42 5.19
N ASP A 78 20.89 -9.68 5.32
CA ASP A 78 22.30 -10.06 5.42
C ASP A 78 23.15 -9.61 4.22
N PHE A 79 22.55 -9.57 3.02
CA PHE A 79 23.26 -9.13 1.82
C PHE A 79 23.69 -7.66 1.87
N THR A 80 23.07 -6.84 2.70
CA THR A 80 23.37 -5.39 2.79
C THR A 80 24.72 -5.10 3.42
N ALA A 81 25.26 -6.04 4.20
CA ALA A 81 26.58 -5.96 4.82
C ALA A 81 27.71 -6.45 3.88
N GLN A 82 27.36 -7.01 2.72
CA GLN A 82 28.33 -7.52 1.77
C GLN A 82 28.80 -6.40 0.81
N PRO A 83 30.00 -6.50 0.23
CA PRO A 83 30.42 -5.56 -0.80
C PRO A 83 29.48 -5.62 -2.01
N PRO A 84 29.35 -4.51 -2.78
CA PRO A 84 28.55 -4.52 -4.00
C PRO A 84 28.96 -5.67 -4.93
N PRO A 85 28.00 -6.36 -5.56
CA PRO A 85 28.31 -7.43 -6.48
C PRO A 85 29.06 -6.87 -7.70
N VAL A 86 29.97 -7.67 -8.25
CA VAL A 86 30.66 -7.32 -9.49
C VAL A 86 29.65 -7.02 -10.60
N SER A 87 30.00 -6.12 -11.50
CA SER A 87 29.13 -5.75 -12.62
C SER A 87 28.81 -6.97 -13.48
N TYR A 88 27.52 -7.17 -13.81
CA TYR A 88 27.10 -8.24 -14.73
C TYR A 88 27.90 -8.28 -16.04
N ARG A 89 28.34 -7.10 -16.53
CA ARG A 89 29.13 -6.98 -17.78
C ARG A 89 30.57 -7.48 -17.66
N SER A 90 31.09 -7.61 -16.44
CA SER A 90 32.45 -8.13 -16.20
C SER A 90 32.49 -9.66 -16.07
N LEU A 91 31.33 -10.33 -16.09
CA LEU A 91 31.23 -11.79 -15.99
C LEU A 91 31.45 -12.45 -17.35
N ASN A 92 32.38 -13.40 -17.40
CA ASN A 92 32.85 -13.97 -18.64
C ASN A 92 32.17 -15.28 -19.09
N GLY A 93 31.30 -15.85 -18.27
CA GLY A 93 30.65 -17.14 -18.55
C GLY A 93 29.15 -17.14 -18.33
N LYS A 94 28.41 -18.01 -19.06
CA LYS A 94 26.96 -18.18 -18.88
C LYS A 94 26.60 -18.66 -17.47
N GLU A 95 27.43 -19.51 -16.88
CA GLU A 95 27.23 -20.04 -15.52
C GLU A 95 27.37 -18.94 -14.47
N GLU A 96 28.43 -18.11 -14.55
CA GLU A 96 28.62 -16.96 -13.66
C GLU A 96 27.48 -15.95 -13.78
N GLN A 97 27.04 -15.65 -15.01
CA GLN A 97 25.91 -14.76 -15.26
C GLN A 97 24.60 -15.33 -14.71
N GLN A 98 24.39 -16.64 -14.80
CA GLN A 98 23.21 -17.30 -14.22
C GLN A 98 23.26 -17.28 -12.69
N ALA A 99 24.39 -17.63 -12.10
CA ALA A 99 24.59 -17.58 -10.64
C ALA A 99 24.36 -16.16 -10.09
N TRP A 100 24.88 -15.15 -10.76
CA TRP A 100 24.67 -13.75 -10.41
C TRP A 100 23.19 -13.35 -10.45
N ARG A 101 22.47 -13.71 -11.52
CA ARG A 101 21.02 -13.43 -11.61
C ARG A 101 20.24 -14.11 -10.50
N GLN A 102 20.56 -15.36 -10.19
CA GLN A 102 19.92 -16.11 -9.09
C GLN A 102 20.21 -15.45 -7.74
N GLN A 103 21.44 -14.96 -7.53
CA GLN A 103 21.79 -14.22 -6.33
C GLN A 103 20.95 -12.93 -6.22
N GLN A 104 20.87 -12.10 -7.25
CA GLN A 104 20.08 -10.88 -7.24
C GLN A 104 18.57 -11.15 -7.03
N GLN A 105 18.05 -12.27 -7.53
CA GLN A 105 16.66 -12.68 -7.29
C GLN A 105 16.45 -13.09 -5.83
N ARG A 106 17.37 -13.85 -5.22
CA ARG A 106 17.28 -14.27 -3.81
C ARG A 106 17.35 -13.05 -2.88
N GLU A 107 18.34 -12.19 -3.06
CA GLU A 107 18.52 -10.96 -2.29
C GLU A 107 17.31 -10.02 -2.42
N GLY A 108 16.78 -9.90 -3.63
CA GLY A 108 15.58 -9.10 -3.85
C GLY A 108 14.32 -9.68 -3.21
N LEU A 109 14.20 -11.00 -3.13
CA LEU A 109 13.11 -11.64 -2.37
C LEU A 109 13.30 -11.45 -0.86
N GLU A 110 14.53 -11.54 -0.37
CA GLU A 110 14.89 -11.27 1.02
C GLU A 110 14.52 -9.84 1.42
N LEU A 111 14.87 -8.84 0.60
CA LEU A 111 14.49 -7.44 0.82
C LEU A 111 12.97 -7.25 0.88
N LYS A 112 12.22 -7.85 -0.04
CA LYS A 112 10.75 -7.79 -0.04
C LYS A 112 10.15 -8.46 1.19
N THR A 113 10.74 -9.59 1.62
CA THR A 113 10.30 -10.33 2.81
C THR A 113 10.56 -9.52 4.08
N TRP A 114 11.73 -8.90 4.18
CA TRP A 114 12.08 -7.98 5.25
C TRP A 114 11.07 -6.81 5.32
N TRP A 115 10.79 -6.16 4.20
CA TRP A 115 9.83 -5.04 4.17
C TRP A 115 8.40 -5.49 4.46
N MET A 116 7.99 -6.67 3.98
CA MET A 116 6.69 -7.26 4.33
C MET A 116 6.54 -7.45 5.84
N ARG A 117 7.60 -7.90 6.53
CA ARG A 117 7.62 -8.01 8.00
C ARG A 117 7.51 -6.66 8.67
N GLU A 118 8.26 -5.64 8.20
CA GLU A 118 8.13 -4.26 8.71
C GLU A 118 6.68 -3.77 8.60
N MET A 119 6.02 -3.98 7.47
CA MET A 119 4.61 -3.57 7.30
C MET A 119 3.64 -4.31 8.22
N ILE A 120 3.89 -5.60 8.49
CA ILE A 120 3.00 -6.41 9.36
C ILE A 120 3.25 -6.09 10.84
N GLU A 121 4.48 -5.98 11.27
CA GLU A 121 4.87 -5.99 12.69
C GLU A 121 5.16 -4.59 13.24
N SER A 122 5.39 -3.57 12.39
CA SER A 122 5.73 -2.23 12.84
C SER A 122 4.65 -1.62 13.75
N PRO A 123 5.04 -1.05 14.90
CA PRO A 123 4.15 -0.27 15.75
C PRO A 123 3.85 1.14 15.17
N THR A 124 4.48 1.49 14.05
CA THR A 124 4.31 2.76 13.35
C THR A 124 3.95 2.53 11.88
N PRO A 125 2.78 1.93 11.58
CA PRO A 125 2.43 1.51 10.23
C PRO A 125 2.31 2.67 9.22
N LEU A 126 2.11 3.91 9.69
CA LEU A 126 2.13 5.10 8.82
C LEU A 126 3.48 5.27 8.12
N GLN A 127 4.59 4.99 8.80
CA GLN A 127 5.92 5.07 8.21
C GLN A 127 6.04 4.15 6.99
N GLU A 128 5.61 2.90 7.14
CA GLU A 128 5.66 1.91 6.05
C GLU A 128 4.65 2.22 4.93
N ARG A 129 3.47 2.76 5.27
CA ARG A 129 2.49 3.21 4.28
C ARG A 129 3.04 4.37 3.43
N MET A 130 3.66 5.36 4.07
CA MET A 130 4.26 6.47 3.35
C MET A 130 5.47 6.03 2.52
N THR A 131 6.24 5.07 3.00
CA THR A 131 7.33 4.45 2.22
C THR A 131 6.77 3.76 0.97
N LEU A 132 5.67 2.99 1.11
CA LEU A 132 5.00 2.34 -0.02
C LEU A 132 4.42 3.38 -1.01
N PHE A 133 3.84 4.47 -0.50
CA PHE A 133 3.36 5.58 -1.31
C PHE A 133 4.49 6.20 -2.15
N TRP A 134 5.67 6.44 -1.57
CA TRP A 134 6.81 7.00 -2.30
C TRP A 134 7.43 6.00 -3.28
N HIS A 135 7.46 4.72 -2.97
CA HIS A 135 7.83 3.69 -3.95
C HIS A 135 6.88 3.62 -5.14
N ASN A 136 5.61 3.94 -4.93
CA ASN A 136 4.63 4.03 -6.01
C ASN A 136 4.76 5.34 -6.81
N HIS A 137 5.11 6.43 -6.14
CA HIS A 137 5.29 7.74 -6.77
C HIS A 137 6.60 7.83 -7.57
N PHE A 138 7.70 7.40 -6.99
CA PHE A 138 9.03 7.31 -7.59
C PHE A 138 9.31 5.88 -8.06
N ALA A 139 8.45 5.39 -8.96
CA ALA A 139 8.50 4.01 -9.38
C ALA A 139 9.85 3.63 -9.97
N THR A 140 10.45 2.57 -9.42
CA THR A 140 11.73 2.00 -9.85
C THR A 140 11.59 0.48 -9.83
N SER A 141 12.14 -0.21 -10.83
CA SER A 141 12.02 -1.67 -10.93
C SER A 141 13.32 -2.39 -10.70
N GLN A 142 13.34 -3.24 -9.68
CA GLN A 142 14.46 -4.16 -9.40
C GLN A 142 14.88 -4.97 -10.62
N GLN A 143 13.93 -5.35 -11.48
CA GLN A 143 14.21 -6.13 -12.70
C GLN A 143 15.08 -5.36 -13.70
N LYS A 144 14.97 -4.01 -13.78
CA LYS A 144 15.81 -3.18 -14.66
C LYS A 144 17.09 -2.74 -13.95
N VAL A 145 17.01 -2.38 -12.67
CA VAL A 145 18.16 -1.94 -11.88
C VAL A 145 19.17 -3.07 -11.70
N ASN A 146 18.68 -4.29 -11.47
CA ASN A 146 19.50 -5.50 -11.29
C ASN A 146 20.59 -5.36 -10.20
N SER A 147 20.29 -4.63 -9.12
CA SER A 147 21.13 -4.51 -7.93
C SER A 147 20.25 -4.43 -6.69
N SER A 148 20.26 -5.48 -5.88
CA SER A 148 19.50 -5.54 -4.63
C SER A 148 20.01 -4.51 -3.62
N GLN A 149 21.30 -4.22 -3.60
CA GLN A 149 21.88 -3.19 -2.73
C GLN A 149 21.45 -1.78 -3.14
N ALA A 150 21.41 -1.45 -4.45
CA ALA A 150 20.91 -0.17 -4.90
C ALA A 150 19.42 0.01 -4.55
N MET A 151 18.62 -1.05 -4.69
CA MET A 151 17.22 -1.05 -4.26
C MET A 151 17.06 -0.91 -2.74
N TRP A 152 17.97 -1.49 -1.95
CA TRP A 152 18.01 -1.30 -0.51
C TRP A 152 18.31 0.15 -0.13
N HIS A 153 19.33 0.77 -0.72
CA HIS A 153 19.67 2.16 -0.47
C HIS A 153 18.52 3.11 -0.84
N GLN A 154 17.89 2.87 -2.00
CA GLN A 154 16.70 3.63 -2.40
C GLN A 154 15.54 3.43 -1.40
N HIS A 155 15.31 2.21 -0.93
CA HIS A 155 14.29 1.95 0.08
C HIS A 155 14.55 2.73 1.37
N LEU A 156 15.79 2.73 1.87
CA LEU A 156 16.16 3.51 3.06
C LEU A 156 16.00 5.01 2.85
N LEU A 157 16.36 5.52 1.66
CA LEU A 157 16.19 6.93 1.29
C LEU A 157 14.70 7.31 1.34
N LEU A 158 13.83 6.54 0.67
CA LEU A 158 12.41 6.80 0.64
C LEU A 158 11.79 6.69 2.04
N ARG A 159 12.22 5.72 2.85
CA ARG A 159 11.76 5.52 4.21
C ARG A 159 12.18 6.67 5.12
N ALA A 160 13.43 7.07 5.10
CA ALA A 160 13.95 8.15 5.93
C ALA A 160 13.28 9.51 5.63
N ALA A 161 12.98 9.77 4.36
CA ALA A 161 12.35 11.01 3.90
C ALA A 161 10.81 10.95 3.84
N ALA A 162 10.19 9.83 4.23
CA ALA A 162 8.77 9.54 3.98
C ALA A 162 7.79 10.60 4.52
N LEU A 163 8.12 11.22 5.65
CA LEU A 163 7.35 12.27 6.32
C LEU A 163 8.17 13.57 6.52
N GLY A 164 9.27 13.70 5.77
CA GLY A 164 10.17 14.84 5.86
C GLY A 164 9.83 15.96 4.87
N ASN A 165 10.82 16.41 4.13
CA ASN A 165 10.71 17.51 3.18
C ASN A 165 10.72 16.97 1.74
N PHE A 166 9.69 17.31 0.94
CA PHE A 166 9.55 16.80 -0.43
C PHE A 166 10.60 17.36 -1.39
N ARG A 167 11.06 18.64 -1.20
CA ARG A 167 12.17 19.20 -2.00
C ARG A 167 13.41 18.33 -1.83
N SER A 168 13.80 18.07 -0.58
CA SER A 168 14.97 17.24 -0.27
C SER A 168 14.82 15.81 -0.79
N LEU A 169 13.61 15.24 -0.66
CA LEU A 169 13.30 13.91 -1.19
C LEU A 169 13.43 13.86 -2.71
N LEU A 170 12.88 14.85 -3.44
CA LEU A 170 12.96 14.93 -4.89
C LEU A 170 14.41 15.01 -5.38
N HIS A 171 15.24 15.90 -4.79
CA HIS A 171 16.65 16.03 -5.11
C HIS A 171 17.42 14.74 -4.83
N ALA A 172 17.15 14.09 -3.69
CA ALA A 172 17.80 12.84 -3.33
C ALA A 172 17.42 11.69 -4.28
N VAL A 173 16.14 11.55 -4.63
CA VAL A 173 15.67 10.50 -5.56
C VAL A 173 16.15 10.76 -6.98
N ALA A 174 16.21 12.01 -7.44
CA ALA A 174 16.70 12.34 -8.77
C ALA A 174 18.19 11.97 -8.96
N ARG A 175 18.96 11.97 -7.87
CA ARG A 175 20.38 11.55 -7.84
C ARG A 175 20.56 10.08 -7.39
N ASP A 176 19.47 9.41 -7.01
CA ASP A 176 19.56 8.02 -6.56
C ASP A 176 20.05 7.10 -7.68
N PRO A 177 21.09 6.28 -7.44
CA PRO A 177 21.65 5.40 -8.45
C PRO A 177 20.66 4.42 -9.07
N ALA A 178 19.73 3.86 -8.26
CA ALA A 178 18.69 2.96 -8.79
C ALA A 178 17.76 3.70 -9.75
N MET A 179 17.38 4.94 -9.43
CA MET A 179 16.55 5.79 -10.29
C MET A 179 17.28 6.17 -11.58
N LEU A 180 18.52 6.60 -11.48
CA LEU A 180 19.34 6.97 -12.65
C LEU A 180 19.54 5.78 -13.60
N VAL A 181 19.74 4.57 -13.07
CA VAL A 181 19.82 3.35 -13.88
C VAL A 181 18.45 3.02 -14.49
N TYR A 182 17.38 3.12 -13.69
CA TYR A 182 16.04 2.78 -14.15
C TYR A 182 15.55 3.65 -15.31
N LEU A 183 15.84 4.96 -15.28
CA LEU A 183 15.42 5.93 -16.30
C LEU A 183 16.51 6.23 -17.33
N ASP A 184 17.60 5.43 -17.34
CA ASP A 184 18.78 5.61 -18.23
C ASP A 184 19.49 6.96 -18.05
N GLY A 185 19.21 7.68 -16.95
CA GLY A 185 19.78 8.99 -16.60
C GLY A 185 21.30 8.96 -16.39
N ALA A 186 21.84 7.80 -15.95
CA ALA A 186 23.26 7.61 -15.70
C ALA A 186 24.18 7.79 -16.93
N ASN A 187 23.62 7.83 -18.13
CA ASN A 187 24.37 7.96 -19.40
C ASN A 187 24.11 9.30 -20.11
N SER A 188 23.43 10.25 -19.47
CA SER A 188 23.07 11.55 -20.06
C SER A 188 24.32 12.42 -20.27
N ARG A 189 24.55 12.86 -21.50
CA ARG A 189 25.72 13.68 -21.91
C ARG A 189 25.27 14.86 -22.76
N LYS A 190 26.07 15.92 -22.79
CA LYS A 190 25.79 17.13 -23.59
C LYS A 190 25.54 16.84 -25.08
N GLU A 191 26.20 15.81 -25.64
CA GLU A 191 26.01 15.39 -27.03
C GLU A 191 24.74 14.56 -27.25
N ALA A 192 24.18 13.95 -26.15
CA ALA A 192 23.00 13.10 -26.16
C ALA A 192 22.25 13.22 -24.81
N PRO A 193 21.57 14.36 -24.57
CA PRO A 193 20.78 14.55 -23.36
C PRO A 193 19.66 13.52 -23.26
N ASN A 194 19.41 12.99 -22.05
CA ASN A 194 18.34 12.00 -21.83
C ASN A 194 17.00 12.69 -21.57
N GLU A 195 16.19 12.82 -22.63
CA GLU A 195 14.86 13.41 -22.53
C GLU A 195 13.89 12.54 -21.71
N ASN A 196 14.05 11.21 -21.68
CA ASN A 196 13.18 10.32 -20.92
C ASN A 196 13.26 10.62 -19.42
N PHE A 197 14.48 10.75 -18.88
CA PHE A 197 14.66 11.11 -17.47
C PHE A 197 14.02 12.46 -17.14
N ALA A 198 14.26 13.49 -17.96
CA ALA A 198 13.71 14.82 -17.77
C ALA A 198 12.16 14.80 -17.85
N ARG A 199 11.60 14.08 -18.81
CA ARG A 199 10.16 13.91 -18.98
C ARG A 199 9.51 13.31 -17.73
N GLU A 200 10.06 12.19 -17.22
CA GLU A 200 9.51 11.53 -16.05
C GLU A 200 9.61 12.39 -14.79
N VAL A 201 10.70 13.15 -14.62
CA VAL A 201 10.85 14.11 -13.53
C VAL A 201 9.76 15.20 -13.60
N MET A 202 9.44 15.70 -14.79
CA MET A 202 8.41 16.72 -14.97
C MET A 202 6.99 16.15 -14.87
N GLU A 203 6.73 15.04 -15.56
CA GLU A 203 5.37 14.48 -15.69
C GLU A 203 4.94 13.67 -14.45
N LEU A 204 5.81 12.77 -13.98
CA LEU A 204 5.40 11.79 -12.97
C LEU A 204 5.83 12.16 -11.56
N PHE A 205 6.94 12.92 -11.42
CA PHE A 205 7.47 13.22 -10.11
C PHE A 205 7.08 14.60 -9.58
N THR A 206 6.73 15.56 -10.47
CA THR A 206 6.48 16.95 -10.03
C THR A 206 5.20 17.58 -10.55
N LEU A 207 5.07 17.82 -11.85
CA LEU A 207 4.00 18.69 -12.39
C LEU A 207 2.72 17.95 -12.75
N GLY A 208 2.80 16.65 -12.99
CA GLY A 208 1.72 15.86 -13.58
C GLY A 208 1.69 15.96 -15.11
N GLU A 209 1.00 15.03 -15.75
CA GLU A 209 0.69 15.10 -17.18
C GLU A 209 -0.21 16.31 -17.51
N ALA A 210 -0.30 16.70 -18.78
CA ALA A 210 -1.15 17.83 -19.21
C ALA A 210 -2.61 17.67 -18.76
N THR A 211 -3.14 16.43 -18.75
CA THR A 211 -4.48 16.09 -18.24
C THR A 211 -4.64 16.29 -16.74
N GLN A 212 -3.53 16.31 -16.00
CA GLN A 212 -3.47 16.50 -14.55
C GLN A 212 -3.08 17.93 -14.15
N GLY A 213 -2.92 18.82 -15.13
CA GLY A 213 -2.58 20.23 -14.91
C GLY A 213 -1.12 20.61 -15.13
N GLY A 214 -0.30 19.68 -15.63
CA GLY A 214 1.07 19.95 -16.07
C GLY A 214 1.07 20.97 -17.23
N ARG A 215 1.86 22.02 -17.09
CA ARG A 215 2.01 23.07 -18.12
C ARG A 215 3.49 23.21 -18.45
N TYR A 216 3.94 22.47 -19.43
CA TYR A 216 5.30 22.50 -19.98
C TYR A 216 5.24 22.07 -21.44
N SER A 217 6.23 22.48 -22.20
CA SER A 217 6.38 22.15 -23.62
C SER A 217 7.43 21.04 -23.81
N GLU A 218 7.45 20.44 -25.02
CA GLU A 218 8.55 19.55 -25.42
C GLU A 218 9.91 20.25 -25.38
N GLN A 219 9.92 21.57 -25.61
CA GLN A 219 11.17 22.35 -25.49
C GLN A 219 11.62 22.45 -24.03
N ASP A 220 10.71 22.61 -23.06
CA ASP A 220 11.08 22.61 -21.63
C ASP A 220 11.70 21.26 -21.23
N ILE A 221 11.17 20.14 -21.76
CA ILE A 221 11.74 18.80 -21.50
C ILE A 221 13.16 18.70 -22.06
N LYS A 222 13.39 19.16 -23.28
CA LYS A 222 14.72 19.15 -23.90
C LYS A 222 15.74 20.00 -23.13
N GLU A 223 15.32 21.19 -22.72
CA GLU A 223 16.16 22.09 -21.93
C GLU A 223 16.46 21.50 -20.52
N ALA A 224 15.46 20.90 -19.86
CA ALA A 224 15.65 20.18 -18.61
C ALA A 224 16.60 18.96 -18.80
N ALA A 225 16.48 18.22 -19.91
CA ALA A 225 17.39 17.12 -20.22
C ALA A 225 18.85 17.59 -20.35
N ARG A 226 19.09 18.76 -20.97
CA ARG A 226 20.42 19.40 -21.02
C ARG A 226 20.93 19.74 -19.62
N ALA A 227 20.06 20.18 -18.71
CA ALA A 227 20.41 20.51 -17.33
C ALA A 227 20.85 19.27 -16.53
N PHE A 228 20.27 18.10 -16.79
CA PHE A 228 20.63 16.83 -16.13
C PHE A 228 21.84 16.13 -16.74
N THR A 229 22.46 16.66 -17.81
CA THR A 229 23.65 16.05 -18.39
C THR A 229 24.83 16.04 -17.41
N GLY A 230 25.69 15.03 -17.52
CA GLY A 230 26.81 14.81 -16.62
C GLY A 230 26.47 14.07 -15.33
N TRP A 231 25.19 13.84 -15.02
CA TRP A 231 24.81 12.96 -13.94
C TRP A 231 25.11 11.52 -14.32
N SER A 232 25.69 10.75 -13.39
CA SER A 232 26.19 9.42 -13.66
C SER A 232 26.19 8.57 -12.38
N VAL A 233 26.36 7.27 -12.55
CA VAL A 233 26.53 6.31 -11.47
C VAL A 233 27.93 5.71 -11.54
N GLU A 234 28.66 5.67 -10.43
CA GLU A 234 29.91 4.97 -10.30
C GLU A 234 29.64 3.46 -10.31
N ARG A 235 30.48 2.70 -11.04
CA ARG A 235 30.22 1.27 -11.28
C ARG A 235 30.61 0.36 -10.11
N ASP A 236 31.60 0.82 -9.34
CA ASP A 236 32.23 -0.03 -8.32
C ASP A 236 31.42 -0.05 -7.01
N ASP A 237 30.74 1.06 -6.68
CA ASP A 237 30.02 1.24 -5.42
C ASP A 237 28.57 1.70 -5.58
N PHE A 238 28.08 1.82 -6.82
CA PHE A 238 26.74 2.34 -7.13
C PHE A 238 26.47 3.72 -6.51
N SER A 239 27.49 4.58 -6.38
CA SER A 239 27.32 5.96 -5.91
C SER A 239 26.98 6.92 -7.04
N PHE A 240 26.31 8.02 -6.71
CA PHE A 240 26.09 9.13 -7.62
C PHE A 240 27.40 9.83 -7.95
N ARG A 241 27.62 10.14 -9.24
CA ARG A 241 28.78 10.89 -9.69
C ARG A 241 28.39 11.99 -10.68
N PHE A 242 28.76 13.23 -10.41
CA PHE A 242 28.72 14.30 -11.41
C PHE A 242 30.01 14.30 -12.24
N ARG A 243 29.87 14.30 -13.57
CA ARG A 243 30.98 14.31 -14.55
C ARG A 243 30.93 15.62 -15.33
N PRO A 244 31.71 16.67 -14.94
CA PRO A 244 31.62 18.00 -15.55
C PRO A 244 31.91 18.01 -17.06
N LEU A 245 32.78 17.12 -17.55
CA LEU A 245 33.10 17.02 -18.98
C LEU A 245 31.90 16.60 -19.85
N PHE A 246 30.91 15.94 -19.27
CA PHE A 246 29.70 15.49 -19.95
C PHE A 246 28.53 16.46 -19.78
N HIS A 247 28.67 17.47 -18.92
CA HIS A 247 27.64 18.46 -18.67
C HIS A 247 27.59 19.52 -19.78
N ASP A 248 26.38 19.91 -20.15
CA ASP A 248 26.10 21.04 -21.04
C ASP A 248 26.16 22.34 -20.23
N THR A 249 27.17 23.15 -20.46
CA THR A 249 27.41 24.45 -19.78
C THR A 249 26.75 25.64 -20.49
N GLY A 250 26.06 25.42 -21.62
CA GLY A 250 25.36 26.47 -22.34
C GLY A 250 24.11 26.95 -21.58
N ASP A 251 23.63 28.13 -21.94
CA ASP A 251 22.36 28.64 -21.39
C ASP A 251 21.19 27.73 -21.79
N LYS A 252 20.27 27.56 -20.87
CA LYS A 252 19.05 26.75 -21.00
C LYS A 252 17.86 27.56 -20.51
N THR A 253 16.68 27.30 -21.06
CA THR A 253 15.42 27.92 -20.61
C THR A 253 14.43 26.84 -20.21
N VAL A 254 14.15 26.71 -18.91
CA VAL A 254 13.19 25.76 -18.35
C VAL A 254 12.04 26.55 -17.72
N LEU A 255 10.82 26.36 -18.19
CA LEU A 255 9.60 27.01 -17.70
C LEU A 255 9.76 28.55 -17.55
N GLY A 256 10.43 29.17 -18.55
CA GLY A 256 10.64 30.62 -18.58
C GLY A 256 11.82 31.13 -17.74
N ARG A 257 12.55 30.28 -17.06
CA ARG A 257 13.79 30.60 -16.34
C ARG A 257 14.99 30.29 -17.22
N SER A 258 15.81 31.30 -17.51
CA SER A 258 16.99 31.16 -18.37
C SER A 258 18.29 31.31 -17.60
N GLY A 259 19.34 30.62 -18.04
CA GLY A 259 20.69 30.69 -17.52
C GLY A 259 21.47 29.38 -17.71
N ASN A 260 22.68 29.33 -17.19
CA ASN A 260 23.44 28.07 -17.14
C ASN A 260 22.91 27.17 -16.02
N LEU A 261 21.74 26.57 -16.29
CA LEU A 261 21.02 25.72 -15.33
C LEU A 261 21.66 24.33 -15.26
N ASP A 262 21.88 23.82 -14.05
CA ASP A 262 22.19 22.43 -13.77
C ASP A 262 20.95 21.64 -13.34
N GLY A 263 21.10 20.35 -13.03
CA GLY A 263 19.99 19.49 -12.63
C GLY A 263 19.29 19.94 -11.35
N ASP A 264 20.01 20.51 -10.39
CA ASP A 264 19.43 20.99 -9.15
C ASP A 264 18.59 22.25 -9.39
N ALA A 265 19.12 23.19 -10.18
CA ALA A 265 18.38 24.38 -10.58
C ALA A 265 17.11 24.02 -11.35
N ALA A 266 17.16 23.01 -12.22
CA ALA A 266 15.98 22.50 -12.92
C ALA A 266 14.93 21.96 -11.93
N LEU A 267 15.32 21.13 -10.95
CA LEU A 267 14.40 20.62 -9.92
C LEU A 267 13.78 21.75 -9.10
N ASP A 268 14.55 22.75 -8.72
CA ASP A 268 14.05 23.90 -7.98
C ASP A 268 13.02 24.71 -8.77
N ILE A 269 13.27 24.93 -10.07
CA ILE A 269 12.32 25.59 -10.98
C ILE A 269 10.99 24.82 -11.07
N LEU A 270 11.03 23.47 -11.09
CA LEU A 270 9.82 22.66 -11.07
C LEU A 270 9.03 22.86 -9.76
N LEU A 271 9.70 22.95 -8.63
CA LEU A 271 9.08 23.17 -7.32
C LEU A 271 8.56 24.60 -7.12
N GLU A 272 9.03 25.58 -7.88
CA GLU A 272 8.44 26.93 -7.91
C GLU A 272 7.03 26.92 -8.52
N GLN A 273 6.71 25.91 -9.36
CA GLN A 273 5.41 25.84 -10.02
C GLN A 273 4.31 25.41 -9.05
N PRO A 274 3.20 26.14 -8.91
CA PRO A 274 2.08 25.72 -8.05
C PRO A 274 1.50 24.36 -8.43
N ALA A 275 1.69 23.91 -9.66
CA ALA A 275 1.28 22.59 -10.14
C ALA A 275 1.96 21.46 -9.37
N ALA A 276 3.22 21.62 -8.96
CA ALA A 276 3.95 20.61 -8.21
C ALA A 276 3.29 20.29 -6.87
N ALA A 277 3.00 21.32 -6.08
CA ALA A 277 2.31 21.13 -4.80
C ALA A 277 0.92 20.51 -4.98
N ARG A 278 0.13 20.98 -5.96
CA ARG A 278 -1.20 20.42 -6.26
C ARG A 278 -1.13 18.96 -6.68
N PHE A 279 -0.15 18.58 -7.48
CA PHE A 279 0.02 17.22 -7.95
C PHE A 279 0.29 16.26 -6.80
N ILE A 280 1.25 16.60 -5.92
CA ILE A 280 1.57 15.78 -4.75
C ILE A 280 0.40 15.67 -3.78
N VAL A 281 -0.25 16.80 -3.45
CA VAL A 281 -1.41 16.78 -2.55
C VAL A 281 -2.58 16.00 -3.14
N SER A 282 -2.80 16.07 -4.46
CA SER A 282 -3.83 15.25 -5.13
C SER A 282 -3.53 13.75 -5.03
N LYS A 283 -2.26 13.34 -5.10
CA LYS A 283 -1.86 11.93 -4.89
C LYS A 283 -2.05 11.51 -3.43
N LEU A 284 -1.66 12.34 -2.47
CA LEU A 284 -1.91 12.09 -1.04
C LEU A 284 -3.42 12.00 -0.74
N TRP A 285 -4.24 12.86 -1.36
CA TRP A 285 -5.69 12.79 -1.23
C TRP A 285 -6.24 11.43 -1.69
N LYS A 286 -5.81 10.96 -2.86
CA LYS A 286 -6.24 9.66 -3.41
C LYS A 286 -5.80 8.47 -2.56
N GLU A 287 -4.70 8.60 -1.83
CA GLU A 287 -4.22 7.56 -0.91
C GLU A 287 -5.00 7.54 0.40
N PHE A 288 -5.33 8.72 0.97
CA PHE A 288 -5.83 8.81 2.34
C PHE A 288 -7.32 9.19 2.46
N VAL A 289 -7.90 9.92 1.52
CA VAL A 289 -9.25 10.49 1.65
C VAL A 289 -10.26 9.80 0.73
N SER A 290 -10.16 10.00 -0.58
CA SER A 290 -11.14 9.48 -1.55
C SER A 290 -10.55 9.39 -2.96
N PRO A 291 -11.15 8.60 -3.86
CA PRO A 291 -10.65 8.46 -5.25
C PRO A 291 -10.69 9.77 -6.04
N VAL A 292 -11.64 10.66 -5.68
CA VAL A 292 -11.85 11.93 -6.38
C VAL A 292 -11.42 13.08 -5.45
N PRO A 293 -10.32 13.80 -5.77
CA PRO A 293 -9.88 14.93 -4.99
C PRO A 293 -10.88 16.10 -5.01
N ASP A 294 -11.14 16.69 -3.85
CA ASP A 294 -11.81 17.98 -3.77
C ASP A 294 -10.84 19.07 -4.20
N LYS A 295 -11.20 19.80 -5.27
CA LYS A 295 -10.31 20.81 -5.87
C LYS A 295 -10.01 21.99 -4.92
N ALA A 296 -10.98 22.42 -4.13
CA ALA A 296 -10.81 23.57 -3.22
C ALA A 296 -9.90 23.21 -2.05
N GLU A 297 -10.11 22.04 -1.45
CA GLU A 297 -9.27 21.52 -0.36
C GLU A 297 -7.85 21.20 -0.85
N VAL A 298 -7.71 20.56 -2.00
CA VAL A 298 -6.39 20.31 -2.59
C VAL A 298 -5.65 21.61 -2.83
N GLU A 299 -6.30 22.67 -3.34
CA GLU A 299 -5.67 23.97 -3.54
C GLU A 299 -5.28 24.65 -2.20
N ARG A 300 -6.11 24.53 -1.18
CA ARG A 300 -5.82 25.04 0.17
C ARG A 300 -4.58 24.34 0.77
N ILE A 301 -4.58 23.02 0.77
CA ILE A 301 -3.50 22.20 1.32
C ILE A 301 -2.21 22.37 0.51
N ALA A 302 -2.31 22.45 -0.84
CA ALA A 302 -1.16 22.65 -1.71
C ALA A 302 -0.46 23.99 -1.47
N ARG A 303 -1.22 25.06 -1.24
CA ARG A 303 -0.64 26.36 -0.87
C ARG A 303 0.12 26.28 0.46
N HIS A 304 -0.44 25.63 1.48
CA HIS A 304 0.25 25.45 2.75
C HIS A 304 1.49 24.55 2.58
N PHE A 305 1.37 23.46 1.82
CA PHE A 305 2.51 22.58 1.50
C PHE A 305 3.65 23.34 0.82
N GLN A 306 3.36 24.19 -0.15
CA GLN A 306 4.38 25.02 -0.81
C GLN A 306 4.97 26.06 0.15
N THR A 307 4.15 26.78 0.93
CA THR A 307 4.62 27.83 1.84
C THR A 307 5.32 27.30 3.08
N SER A 308 5.07 26.05 3.49
CA SER A 308 5.84 25.34 4.53
C SER A 308 7.22 24.86 4.04
N GLY A 309 7.61 25.18 2.80
CA GLY A 309 8.84 24.68 2.20
C GLY A 309 8.75 23.21 1.78
N TYR A 310 7.56 22.73 1.44
CA TYR A 310 7.29 21.33 1.05
C TYR A 310 7.40 20.31 2.20
N ASP A 311 6.91 20.67 3.40
CA ASP A 311 6.82 19.76 4.55
C ASP A 311 5.69 18.74 4.33
N ILE A 312 6.05 17.47 4.15
CA ILE A 312 5.11 16.35 3.91
C ILE A 312 4.20 16.13 5.12
N SER A 313 4.74 16.24 6.33
CA SER A 313 3.95 16.06 7.56
C SER A 313 2.93 17.17 7.75
N ALA A 314 3.25 18.42 7.37
CA ALA A 314 2.30 19.51 7.41
C ALA A 314 1.15 19.28 6.43
N ALA A 315 1.45 18.89 5.18
CA ALA A 315 0.42 18.55 4.18
C ALA A 315 -0.47 17.39 4.63
N LEU A 316 0.14 16.33 5.20
CA LEU A 316 -0.60 15.18 5.69
C LEU A 316 -1.43 15.52 6.93
N SER A 317 -0.94 16.37 7.83
CA SER A 317 -1.72 16.89 8.96
C SER A 317 -2.96 17.63 8.49
N ASP A 318 -2.82 18.57 7.54
CA ASP A 318 -3.95 19.30 6.98
C ASP A 318 -4.99 18.38 6.35
N LEU A 319 -4.52 17.37 5.64
CA LEU A 319 -5.37 16.38 4.97
C LEU A 319 -6.13 15.53 5.97
N LEU A 320 -5.45 14.99 7.00
CA LEU A 320 -6.06 14.15 8.03
C LEU A 320 -6.97 14.93 9.00
N LEU A 321 -6.84 16.25 9.05
CA LEU A 321 -7.73 17.14 9.82
C LEU A 321 -8.82 17.78 8.96
N SER A 322 -8.86 17.53 7.64
CA SER A 322 -9.90 18.06 6.76
C SER A 322 -11.25 17.42 7.04
N ASP A 323 -12.31 18.16 6.82
CA ASP A 323 -13.70 17.67 6.93
C ASP A 323 -13.95 16.48 6.01
N ALA A 324 -13.35 16.50 4.83
CA ALA A 324 -13.47 15.42 3.86
C ALA A 324 -12.90 14.09 4.37
N PHE A 325 -11.81 14.12 5.14
CA PHE A 325 -11.26 12.88 5.73
C PHE A 325 -12.25 12.20 6.67
N TRP A 326 -12.98 13.00 7.47
CA TRP A 326 -13.93 12.50 8.47
C TRP A 326 -15.33 12.30 7.93
N ALA A 327 -15.63 12.73 6.72
CA ALA A 327 -16.94 12.60 6.10
C ALA A 327 -17.36 11.13 5.99
N GLU A 328 -18.59 10.82 6.36
CA GLU A 328 -19.13 9.45 6.32
C GLU A 328 -19.15 8.88 4.90
N SER A 329 -19.39 9.71 3.90
CA SER A 329 -19.37 9.34 2.48
C SER A 329 -17.99 8.85 1.99
N ASN A 330 -16.91 9.20 2.70
CA ASN A 330 -15.57 8.77 2.37
C ASN A 330 -15.11 7.52 3.12
N ARG A 331 -15.91 7.02 4.11
CA ARG A 331 -15.65 5.73 4.71
C ARG A 331 -15.92 4.62 3.70
N GLY A 332 -14.98 3.68 3.58
CA GLY A 332 -15.09 2.60 2.61
C GLY A 332 -15.08 3.04 1.15
N SER A 333 -14.65 4.27 0.84
CA SER A 333 -14.57 4.78 -0.53
C SER A 333 -13.31 4.33 -1.29
N LEU A 334 -12.30 3.85 -0.59
CA LEU A 334 -11.06 3.37 -1.17
C LEU A 334 -11.02 1.83 -1.18
N ILE A 335 -10.49 1.28 -2.26
CA ILE A 335 -10.27 -0.15 -2.41
C ILE A 335 -8.90 -0.50 -1.80
N LYS A 336 -8.85 -1.52 -0.96
CA LYS A 336 -7.60 -2.08 -0.44
C LYS A 336 -6.70 -2.53 -1.60
N SER A 337 -5.47 -2.03 -1.65
CA SER A 337 -4.45 -2.62 -2.52
C SER A 337 -4.17 -4.08 -2.12
N PRO A 338 -3.48 -4.88 -2.94
CA PRO A 338 -3.07 -6.23 -2.53
C PRO A 338 -2.27 -6.25 -1.22
N VAL A 339 -1.36 -5.29 -1.03
CA VAL A 339 -0.60 -5.15 0.23
C VAL A 339 -1.52 -4.74 1.38
N ASP A 340 -2.45 -3.79 1.17
CA ASP A 340 -3.46 -3.45 2.19
C ASP A 340 -4.26 -4.67 2.64
N LEU A 341 -4.68 -5.52 1.70
CA LEU A 341 -5.45 -6.72 2.03
C LEU A 341 -4.62 -7.73 2.80
N VAL A 342 -3.42 -8.05 2.30
CA VAL A 342 -2.57 -9.08 2.89
C VAL A 342 -2.08 -8.65 4.27
N VAL A 343 -1.42 -7.51 4.37
CA VAL A 343 -0.88 -6.99 5.63
C VAL A 343 -2.01 -6.68 6.61
N GLY A 344 -3.08 -6.02 6.13
CA GLY A 344 -4.21 -5.65 6.97
C GLY A 344 -4.93 -6.86 7.57
N THR A 345 -5.11 -7.94 6.81
CA THR A 345 -5.71 -9.18 7.35
C THR A 345 -4.83 -9.78 8.44
N LEU A 346 -3.52 -9.85 8.23
CA LEU A 346 -2.59 -10.44 9.20
C LEU A 346 -2.55 -9.64 10.51
N ARG A 347 -2.50 -8.32 10.42
CA ARG A 347 -2.51 -7.42 11.59
C ARG A 347 -3.84 -7.50 12.33
N GLN A 348 -4.95 -7.33 11.63
CA GLN A 348 -6.28 -7.22 12.21
C GLN A 348 -6.69 -8.47 13.00
N PHE A 349 -6.26 -9.65 12.56
CA PHE A 349 -6.55 -10.91 13.20
C PHE A 349 -5.39 -11.45 14.05
N GLU A 350 -4.30 -10.70 14.18
CA GLU A 350 -3.12 -11.12 14.96
C GLU A 350 -2.60 -12.51 14.54
N PHE A 351 -2.53 -12.77 13.22
CA PHE A 351 -2.00 -14.03 12.72
C PHE A 351 -0.51 -14.19 13.06
N SER A 352 -0.14 -15.36 13.60
CA SER A 352 1.25 -15.72 13.85
C SER A 352 1.83 -16.50 12.67
N TYR A 353 3.05 -16.19 12.27
CA TYR A 353 3.75 -16.82 11.16
C TYR A 353 5.26 -16.89 11.45
N SER A 354 5.97 -17.79 10.80
CA SER A 354 7.43 -17.93 10.91
C SER A 354 8.19 -17.31 9.73
N ASP A 355 7.53 -17.17 8.57
CA ASP A 355 8.12 -16.66 7.33
C ASP A 355 7.10 -15.74 6.62
N ALA A 356 7.54 -14.55 6.21
CA ALA A 356 6.71 -13.59 5.49
C ALA A 356 6.78 -13.72 3.96
N THR A 357 7.66 -14.58 3.43
CA THR A 357 7.81 -14.82 1.99
C THR A 357 6.50 -15.18 1.30
N PRO A 358 5.62 -16.05 1.84
CA PRO A 358 4.33 -16.34 1.24
C PRO A 358 3.43 -15.13 1.02
N PHE A 359 3.54 -14.12 1.87
CA PHE A 359 2.75 -12.89 1.78
C PHE A 359 3.28 -11.94 0.68
N VAL A 360 4.61 -11.90 0.50
CA VAL A 360 5.24 -11.22 -0.63
C VAL A 360 4.77 -11.84 -1.96
N LEU A 361 4.81 -13.16 -2.05
CA LEU A 361 4.37 -13.89 -3.24
C LEU A 361 2.87 -13.72 -3.48
N LYS A 362 2.07 -13.70 -2.41
CA LYS A 362 0.61 -13.49 -2.51
C LYS A 362 0.27 -12.08 -2.97
N SER A 363 0.91 -11.04 -2.44
CA SER A 363 0.70 -9.68 -2.91
C SER A 363 1.08 -9.52 -4.39
N ALA A 364 2.18 -10.16 -4.83
CA ALA A 364 2.59 -10.21 -6.22
C ALA A 364 1.56 -10.94 -7.11
N GLN A 365 1.02 -12.09 -6.67
CA GLN A 365 -0.04 -12.83 -7.35
C GLN A 365 -1.31 -11.98 -7.53
N LEU A 366 -1.63 -11.14 -6.55
CA LEU A 366 -2.75 -10.21 -6.58
C LEU A 366 -2.50 -8.95 -7.41
N GLY A 367 -1.29 -8.78 -7.97
CA GLY A 367 -0.93 -7.69 -8.87
C GLY A 367 -0.01 -6.61 -8.29
N GLN A 368 0.38 -6.71 -7.00
CA GLN A 368 1.30 -5.76 -6.37
C GLN A 368 2.61 -6.45 -5.95
N ASN A 369 3.53 -6.58 -6.90
CA ASN A 369 4.86 -7.13 -6.63
C ASN A 369 5.76 -6.00 -6.11
N LEU A 370 6.11 -6.04 -4.83
CA LEU A 370 6.97 -5.04 -4.18
C LEU A 370 8.27 -4.84 -4.98
N LEU A 371 8.73 -3.60 -5.11
CA LEU A 371 9.92 -3.20 -5.85
C LEU A 371 9.92 -3.56 -7.34
N VAL A 372 8.77 -3.99 -7.88
CA VAL A 372 8.60 -4.32 -9.31
C VAL A 372 7.26 -3.77 -9.80
N PRO A 373 7.10 -2.44 -9.86
CA PRO A 373 5.92 -1.84 -10.47
C PRO A 373 5.85 -2.21 -11.96
N PRO A 374 4.64 -2.24 -12.57
CA PRO A 374 4.48 -2.65 -13.96
C PRO A 374 5.14 -1.69 -14.97
N ASN A 375 5.26 -0.44 -14.61
CA ASN A 375 5.87 0.61 -15.43
C ASN A 375 6.29 1.81 -14.55
N VAL A 376 6.78 2.87 -15.17
CA VAL A 376 7.25 4.11 -14.52
C VAL A 376 6.13 4.90 -13.83
N LYS A 377 4.86 4.68 -14.16
CA LYS A 377 3.69 5.30 -13.50
C LYS A 377 3.37 4.66 -12.14
N GLY A 378 4.02 3.56 -11.79
CA GLY A 378 3.79 2.81 -10.57
C GLY A 378 2.74 1.72 -10.69
N TRP A 379 2.25 1.23 -9.53
CA TRP A 379 1.14 0.29 -9.48
C TRP A 379 -0.18 1.01 -9.73
N PRO A 380 -1.17 0.29 -10.32
CA PRO A 380 -2.50 0.83 -10.48
C PRO A 380 -3.17 1.11 -9.13
N GLY A 381 -4.28 1.83 -9.16
CA GLY A 381 -5.04 2.18 -7.96
C GLY A 381 -6.51 1.85 -8.09
N GLN A 382 -7.22 1.82 -6.95
CA GLN A 382 -8.67 1.76 -6.87
C GLN A 382 -9.26 0.57 -7.68
N ASN A 383 -10.15 0.83 -8.64
CA ASN A 383 -10.87 -0.19 -9.40
C ASN A 383 -9.94 -1.13 -10.19
N ASP A 384 -8.75 -0.67 -10.57
CA ASP A 384 -7.81 -1.50 -11.33
C ASP A 384 -7.24 -2.68 -10.52
N TRP A 385 -7.39 -2.66 -9.19
CA TRP A 385 -7.07 -3.79 -8.33
C TRP A 385 -8.08 -4.93 -8.39
N ILE A 386 -9.29 -4.69 -8.94
CA ILE A 386 -10.41 -5.63 -8.91
C ILE A 386 -10.81 -6.01 -10.33
N ASN A 387 -10.58 -7.27 -10.67
CA ASN A 387 -11.16 -7.96 -11.80
C ASN A 387 -11.62 -9.36 -11.35
N ALA A 388 -12.26 -10.13 -12.21
CA ALA A 388 -12.79 -11.45 -11.86
C ALA A 388 -11.73 -12.37 -11.25
N THR A 389 -10.52 -12.38 -11.82
CA THR A 389 -9.41 -13.22 -11.35
C THR A 389 -8.88 -12.75 -10.00
N THR A 390 -8.56 -11.46 -9.88
CA THR A 390 -8.00 -10.93 -8.63
C THR A 390 -9.02 -10.98 -7.49
N LEU A 391 -10.31 -10.75 -7.75
CA LEU A 391 -11.36 -10.87 -6.75
C LEU A 391 -11.48 -12.30 -6.21
N LEU A 392 -11.43 -13.30 -7.10
CA LEU A 392 -11.42 -14.71 -6.70
C LEU A 392 -10.19 -15.05 -5.84
N GLU A 393 -9.01 -14.60 -6.25
CA GLU A 393 -7.77 -14.85 -5.50
C GLU A 393 -7.74 -14.12 -4.15
N ARG A 394 -8.34 -12.93 -4.03
CA ARG A 394 -8.52 -12.21 -2.77
C ARG A 394 -9.41 -13.01 -1.81
N LYS A 395 -10.52 -13.55 -2.29
CA LYS A 395 -11.40 -14.43 -1.50
C LYS A 395 -10.69 -15.74 -1.11
N ARG A 396 -9.98 -16.37 -2.05
CA ARG A 396 -9.19 -17.58 -1.76
C ARG A 396 -8.12 -17.34 -0.69
N PHE A 397 -7.49 -16.17 -0.70
CA PHE A 397 -6.51 -15.83 0.34
C PHE A 397 -7.12 -15.86 1.73
N THR A 398 -8.23 -15.16 1.95
CA THR A 398 -8.91 -15.18 3.25
C THR A 398 -9.44 -16.58 3.60
N GLU A 399 -10.00 -17.32 2.65
CA GLU A 399 -10.41 -18.72 2.88
C GLU A 399 -9.25 -19.60 3.31
N GLN A 400 -8.08 -19.49 2.68
CA GLN A 400 -6.89 -20.26 3.04
C GLN A 400 -6.40 -19.97 4.45
N LEU A 401 -6.57 -18.74 4.94
CA LEU A 401 -6.20 -18.37 6.31
C LEU A 401 -7.16 -18.93 7.36
N PHE A 402 -8.47 -18.95 7.09
CA PHE A 402 -9.48 -19.29 8.10
C PHE A 402 -9.93 -20.74 8.07
N ARG A 403 -9.99 -21.43 6.92
CA ARG A 403 -10.45 -22.84 6.82
C ARG A 403 -9.63 -23.85 7.65
N PRO A 404 -8.30 -23.78 7.75
CA PRO A 404 -7.56 -24.70 8.63
C PRO A 404 -7.97 -24.56 10.10
N GLN A 405 -8.25 -23.35 10.54
CA GLN A 405 -8.65 -23.03 11.91
C GLN A 405 -10.09 -23.51 12.21
N GLU A 406 -10.98 -23.38 11.24
CA GLU A 406 -12.34 -23.90 11.28
C GLU A 406 -12.34 -25.42 11.53
N ARG A 407 -11.58 -26.18 10.73
CA ARG A 407 -11.42 -27.64 10.86
C ARG A 407 -10.82 -28.08 12.20
N GLN A 408 -9.88 -27.34 12.73
CA GLN A 408 -9.30 -27.61 14.05
C GLN A 408 -10.35 -27.40 15.15
N GLY A 409 -11.17 -26.36 15.05
CA GLY A 409 -12.28 -26.09 15.95
C GLY A 409 -13.33 -27.21 15.91
N GLU A 410 -13.75 -27.62 14.72
CA GLU A 410 -14.69 -28.72 14.51
C GLU A 410 -14.16 -30.04 15.07
N SER A 411 -12.90 -30.38 14.84
CA SER A 411 -12.26 -31.58 15.38
C SER A 411 -12.19 -31.55 16.91
N LYS A 412 -11.87 -30.40 17.50
CA LYS A 412 -11.84 -30.22 18.95
C LYS A 412 -13.23 -30.35 19.58
N MET A 413 -14.27 -29.79 18.93
CA MET A 413 -15.66 -29.93 19.35
C MET A 413 -16.16 -31.37 19.24
N ALA A 414 -15.83 -32.08 18.15
CA ALA A 414 -16.15 -33.49 17.99
C ALA A 414 -15.47 -34.36 19.06
N ALA A 415 -14.21 -34.10 19.38
CA ALA A 415 -13.49 -34.78 20.46
C ALA A 415 -14.10 -34.54 21.84
N LEU A 416 -14.53 -33.29 22.13
CA LEU A 416 -15.23 -32.94 23.39
C LEU A 416 -16.61 -33.60 23.47
N ALA A 417 -17.36 -33.63 22.37
CA ALA A 417 -18.63 -34.32 22.29
C ALA A 417 -18.49 -35.84 22.51
N THR A 418 -17.45 -36.44 21.92
CA THR A 418 -17.14 -37.86 22.13
C THR A 418 -16.72 -38.16 23.57
N ALA A 419 -15.90 -37.27 24.17
CA ALA A 419 -15.50 -37.40 25.58
C ALA A 419 -16.65 -37.21 26.57
N SER A 420 -17.67 -36.42 26.23
CA SER A 420 -18.92 -36.29 27.03
C SER A 420 -19.85 -37.49 26.85
N GLN A 421 -19.85 -38.11 25.67
CA GLN A 421 -20.65 -39.32 25.39
C GLN A 421 -20.00 -40.58 25.99
N THR A 422 -18.69 -40.70 26.06
CA THR A 422 -17.99 -41.80 26.74
C THR A 422 -18.16 -41.83 28.25
N ARG A 423 -18.61 -40.73 28.86
CA ARG A 423 -19.07 -40.74 30.27
C ARG A 423 -20.50 -41.24 30.44
N ALA A 424 -21.25 -41.44 29.35
CA ALA A 424 -22.65 -41.85 29.38
C ALA A 424 -22.94 -43.21 28.71
N ALA A 425 -21.91 -43.87 28.15
CA ALA A 425 -22.12 -45.11 27.42
C ALA A 425 -20.93 -46.08 27.60
N ASP A 426 -20.98 -46.81 28.70
CA ASP A 426 -20.33 -48.09 28.80
C ASP A 426 -21.38 -49.13 28.31
N GLU A 427 -21.46 -49.37 27.02
CA GLU A 427 -22.12 -50.47 26.29
C GLU A 427 -22.55 -50.03 24.88
N ALA A 428 -21.72 -50.29 23.84
CA ALA A 428 -22.15 -50.71 22.53
C ALA A 428 -20.95 -50.82 21.53
N GLN A 429 -20.96 -51.89 20.76
CA GLN A 429 -19.93 -52.37 19.86
C GLN A 429 -19.63 -51.48 18.63
N PRO A 430 -18.45 -51.63 17.98
CA PRO A 430 -17.96 -50.69 16.95
C PRO A 430 -18.49 -50.98 15.55
N MET A 431 -18.95 -49.94 14.84
CA MET A 431 -19.12 -49.98 13.38
C MET A 431 -17.87 -49.45 12.64
N ARG A 432 -17.54 -50.12 11.53
CA ARG A 432 -16.36 -49.93 10.68
C ARG A 432 -16.32 -48.58 9.98
N PRO A 433 -15.13 -48.04 9.68
CA PRO A 433 -14.98 -46.74 9.05
C PRO A 433 -15.23 -46.78 7.53
N MET A 434 -16.00 -45.83 7.05
CA MET A 434 -16.22 -45.56 5.63
C MET A 434 -15.05 -44.71 5.10
N ARG A 435 -14.14 -45.40 4.38
CA ARG A 435 -13.16 -44.77 3.48
C ARG A 435 -13.85 -44.58 2.14
N GLN A 436 -13.91 -43.37 1.62
CA GLN A 436 -14.09 -42.98 0.21
C GLN A 436 -15.07 -41.82 0.08
N MET A 437 -14.54 -40.60 0.10
CA MET A 437 -15.04 -39.46 -0.67
C MET A 437 -13.97 -38.36 -0.63
N GLN A 438 -12.83 -38.62 -1.27
CA GLN A 438 -11.74 -37.64 -1.44
C GLN A 438 -11.29 -37.49 -2.90
N ALA A 439 -12.20 -37.57 -3.86
CA ALA A 439 -11.79 -37.56 -5.27
C ALA A 439 -12.70 -36.75 -6.23
N GLU A 440 -13.49 -35.76 -5.80
CA GLU A 440 -14.39 -35.08 -6.75
C GLU A 440 -14.42 -33.54 -6.71
N PHE A 441 -13.40 -32.86 -6.15
CA PHE A 441 -13.27 -31.41 -6.29
C PHE A 441 -11.97 -30.93 -6.97
N ALA A 442 -11.47 -31.68 -7.95
CA ALA A 442 -10.33 -31.31 -8.78
C ALA A 442 -10.72 -31.15 -10.26
N GLY A 443 -11.77 -30.39 -10.56
CA GLY A 443 -12.27 -30.25 -11.94
C GLY A 443 -13.03 -29.00 -12.26
N GLY A 444 -12.58 -27.83 -11.83
CA GLY A 444 -13.15 -26.56 -12.26
C GLY A 444 -12.23 -25.81 -13.24
N GLN A 445 -12.60 -25.73 -14.51
CA GLN A 445 -11.84 -25.06 -15.59
C GLN A 445 -11.61 -23.55 -15.38
N SER A 446 -12.19 -22.92 -14.35
CA SER A 446 -11.99 -21.51 -14.02
C SER A 446 -10.69 -21.20 -13.25
N GLY A 447 -9.95 -22.23 -12.81
CA GLY A 447 -8.67 -22.05 -12.11
C GLY A 447 -7.43 -21.91 -13.00
N GLN A 448 -7.54 -22.15 -14.31
CA GLN A 448 -6.39 -22.16 -15.20
C GLN A 448 -5.82 -20.76 -15.50
N GLY A 449 -6.65 -19.71 -15.55
CA GLY A 449 -6.19 -18.35 -15.86
C GLY A 449 -5.38 -17.70 -14.75
N SER A 450 -5.79 -17.85 -13.49
CA SER A 450 -5.08 -17.28 -12.33
C SER A 450 -3.79 -18.02 -12.02
N ASN A 451 -3.78 -19.34 -12.14
CA ASN A 451 -2.56 -20.12 -11.99
C ASN A 451 -1.54 -19.85 -13.10
N GLN A 452 -1.99 -19.63 -14.34
CA GLN A 452 -1.07 -19.25 -15.44
C GLN A 452 -0.43 -17.88 -15.20
N GLN A 453 -1.15 -16.91 -14.68
CA GLN A 453 -0.59 -15.59 -14.35
C GLN A 453 0.39 -15.69 -13.16
N ALA A 454 0.03 -16.41 -12.11
CA ALA A 454 0.93 -16.68 -11.00
C ALA A 454 2.17 -17.46 -11.43
N LEU A 455 2.02 -18.48 -12.27
CA LEU A 455 3.13 -19.25 -12.83
C LEU A 455 4.06 -18.40 -13.71
N ARG A 456 3.53 -17.43 -14.45
CA ARG A 456 4.34 -16.49 -15.23
C ARG A 456 5.16 -15.54 -14.35
N LEU A 457 4.60 -15.12 -13.21
CA LEU A 457 5.23 -14.15 -12.30
C LEU A 457 6.18 -14.81 -11.29
N LEU A 458 5.83 -15.99 -10.80
CA LEU A 458 6.46 -16.61 -9.62
C LEU A 458 7.10 -17.97 -9.91
N GLY A 459 6.76 -18.61 -11.04
CA GLY A 459 7.12 -20.00 -11.31
C GLY A 459 6.32 -21.02 -10.49
N GLN A 460 6.56 -22.31 -10.74
CA GLN A 460 5.88 -23.41 -10.01
C GLN A 460 6.25 -23.41 -8.53
N ASP A 461 7.52 -23.19 -8.22
CA ASP A 461 8.04 -23.17 -6.85
C ASP A 461 7.44 -22.02 -6.02
N GLY A 462 7.23 -20.85 -6.62
CA GLY A 462 6.60 -19.73 -5.97
C GLY A 462 5.14 -19.99 -5.61
N VAL A 463 4.37 -20.63 -6.50
CA VAL A 463 2.97 -21.01 -6.24
C VAL A 463 2.88 -22.09 -5.14
N ALA A 464 3.75 -23.10 -5.19
CA ALA A 464 3.84 -24.11 -4.14
C ALA A 464 4.26 -23.50 -2.79
N GLY A 465 5.21 -22.57 -2.81
CA GLY A 465 5.69 -21.83 -1.63
C GLY A 465 4.59 -21.03 -0.94
N ILE A 466 3.68 -20.39 -1.69
CA ILE A 466 2.51 -19.72 -1.12
C ILE A 466 1.65 -20.72 -0.33
N ALA A 467 1.27 -21.83 -0.94
CA ALA A 467 0.38 -22.80 -0.30
C ALA A 467 1.00 -23.43 0.95
N GLN A 468 2.29 -23.79 0.90
CA GLN A 468 3.01 -24.36 2.03
C GLN A 468 3.18 -23.33 3.17
N GLY A 469 3.51 -22.10 2.83
CA GLY A 469 3.68 -21.03 3.80
C GLY A 469 2.37 -20.67 4.49
N LEU A 470 1.28 -20.53 3.74
CA LEU A 470 -0.04 -20.25 4.31
C LEU A 470 -0.55 -21.40 5.22
N ALA A 471 -0.14 -22.64 4.97
CA ALA A 471 -0.49 -23.77 5.84
C ALA A 471 0.20 -23.74 7.21
N ARG A 472 1.26 -22.94 7.38
CA ARG A 472 2.02 -22.80 8.64
C ARG A 472 1.58 -21.60 9.48
N ILE A 473 0.57 -20.89 9.03
CA ILE A 473 0.04 -19.74 9.76
C ILE A 473 -0.91 -20.21 10.84
N SER A 474 -0.84 -19.62 12.01
CA SER A 474 -1.75 -19.88 13.11
C SER A 474 -2.54 -18.64 13.53
N PHE A 475 -3.77 -18.87 13.96
CA PHE A 475 -4.69 -17.88 14.47
C PHE A 475 -5.33 -18.42 15.75
N ASN A 476 -5.46 -17.60 16.77
CA ASN A 476 -6.17 -17.97 17.99
C ASN A 476 -7.56 -17.31 18.02
N PRO A 477 -8.58 -17.97 17.48
CA PRO A 477 -9.93 -17.39 17.39
C PRO A 477 -10.59 -17.19 18.76
N ASP A 478 -10.29 -18.04 19.75
CA ASP A 478 -10.82 -17.92 21.10
C ASP A 478 -10.35 -16.62 21.74
N ARG A 479 -9.03 -16.35 21.69
CA ARG A 479 -8.44 -15.12 22.21
C ARG A 479 -8.97 -13.90 21.46
N TRP A 480 -9.03 -13.97 20.12
CA TRP A 480 -9.47 -12.84 19.31
C TRP A 480 -10.93 -12.50 19.53
N LEU A 481 -11.84 -13.49 19.54
CA LEU A 481 -13.28 -13.27 19.80
C LEU A 481 -13.55 -12.80 21.22
N ALA A 482 -12.75 -13.27 22.20
CA ALA A 482 -12.91 -12.85 23.59
C ALA A 482 -12.72 -11.33 23.79
N GLN A 483 -11.91 -10.66 22.97
CA GLN A 483 -11.74 -9.19 22.98
C GLN A 483 -13.06 -8.45 22.71
N TYR A 484 -13.99 -9.11 22.03
CA TYR A 484 -15.32 -8.56 21.69
C TYR A 484 -16.45 -9.17 22.51
N GLY A 485 -16.13 -10.03 23.47
CA GLY A 485 -17.13 -10.77 24.27
C GLY A 485 -17.77 -11.94 23.52
N GLY A 486 -17.08 -12.45 22.49
CA GLY A 486 -17.54 -13.57 21.67
C GLY A 486 -16.93 -14.91 22.04
N PHE A 487 -17.46 -15.98 21.46
CA PHE A 487 -17.03 -17.36 21.63
C PHE A 487 -16.96 -18.06 20.28
N THR A 488 -16.11 -19.07 20.17
CA THR A 488 -15.91 -19.83 18.92
C THR A 488 -16.97 -20.90 18.70
N ASP A 489 -17.62 -21.37 19.77
CA ASP A 489 -18.58 -22.47 19.81
C ASP A 489 -20.06 -22.05 19.71
N ARG A 490 -20.32 -20.76 19.60
CA ARG A 490 -21.68 -20.19 19.59
C ARG A 490 -21.86 -19.24 18.41
N GLU A 491 -23.11 -19.12 17.98
CA GLU A 491 -23.51 -18.05 17.09
C GLU A 491 -23.39 -16.69 17.84
N PRO A 492 -22.76 -15.68 17.22
CA PRO A 492 -22.68 -14.35 17.82
C PRO A 492 -24.08 -13.75 18.04
N SER A 493 -24.32 -13.08 19.17
CA SER A 493 -25.53 -12.29 19.40
C SER A 493 -25.67 -11.19 18.34
N GLY A 494 -26.89 -10.64 18.17
CA GLY A 494 -27.11 -9.55 17.23
C GLY A 494 -26.22 -8.33 17.48
N GLU A 495 -25.97 -7.98 18.74
CA GLU A 495 -25.05 -6.90 19.12
C GLU A 495 -23.60 -7.23 18.76
N LEU A 496 -23.17 -8.47 19.02
CA LEU A 496 -21.82 -8.91 18.65
C LEU A 496 -21.63 -8.97 17.13
N LYS A 497 -22.64 -9.43 16.37
CA LYS A 497 -22.62 -9.41 14.89
C LYS A 497 -22.41 -7.99 14.37
N ALA A 498 -23.14 -7.02 14.91
CA ALA A 498 -22.98 -5.60 14.53
C ALA A 498 -21.58 -5.08 14.87
N ARG A 499 -21.07 -5.40 16.06
CA ARG A 499 -19.72 -5.02 16.49
C ARG A 499 -18.62 -5.63 15.61
N LEU A 500 -18.72 -6.92 15.29
CA LEU A 500 -17.76 -7.60 14.41
C LEU A 500 -17.81 -7.03 12.99
N ALA A 501 -19.00 -6.76 12.45
CA ALA A 501 -19.13 -6.11 11.14
C ALA A 501 -18.48 -4.72 11.14
N GLN A 502 -18.74 -3.87 12.14
CA GLN A 502 -18.10 -2.55 12.27
C GLN A 502 -16.58 -2.64 12.48
N THR A 503 -16.10 -3.73 13.06
CA THR A 503 -14.66 -3.95 13.27
C THR A 503 -13.95 -4.32 11.96
N LEU A 504 -14.56 -5.17 11.16
CA LEU A 504 -13.91 -5.80 10.00
C LEU A 504 -14.23 -5.08 8.69
N LEU A 505 -15.39 -4.45 8.56
CA LEU A 505 -15.87 -3.86 7.32
C LEU A 505 -15.80 -2.33 7.37
N ALA A 506 -15.30 -1.73 6.31
CA ALA A 506 -15.26 -0.28 6.18
C ALA A 506 -16.61 0.33 5.73
N ALA A 507 -17.52 -0.49 5.23
CA ALA A 507 -18.87 -0.13 4.81
C ALA A 507 -19.88 -1.17 5.33
N THR A 508 -21.18 -0.91 5.16
CA THR A 508 -22.23 -1.85 5.54
C THR A 508 -22.06 -3.20 4.84
N ALA A 509 -22.21 -4.30 5.60
CA ALA A 509 -22.18 -5.65 5.06
C ALA A 509 -23.21 -5.83 3.94
N THR A 510 -22.82 -6.46 2.86
CA THR A 510 -23.70 -6.72 1.71
C THR A 510 -24.19 -8.17 1.66
N GLN A 511 -23.50 -9.08 2.35
CA GLN A 511 -23.86 -10.50 2.39
C GLN A 511 -24.59 -10.84 3.68
N ILE A 512 -25.66 -11.64 3.55
CA ILE A 512 -26.38 -12.21 4.69
C ILE A 512 -25.64 -13.49 5.10
N ILE A 513 -25.15 -13.52 6.33
CA ILE A 513 -24.56 -14.72 6.92
C ILE A 513 -25.69 -15.58 7.49
N ALA A 514 -25.71 -16.87 7.14
CA ALA A 514 -26.74 -17.80 7.59
C ALA A 514 -26.79 -17.89 9.11
N ASN A 515 -28.01 -18.03 9.67
CA ASN A 515 -28.22 -18.28 11.09
C ASN A 515 -27.55 -19.61 11.48
N GLY A 516 -27.08 -19.72 12.70
CA GLY A 516 -26.35 -20.88 13.19
C GLY A 516 -24.87 -20.90 12.80
N THR A 517 -24.37 -19.91 12.03
CA THR A 517 -22.93 -19.80 11.71
C THR A 517 -22.16 -19.38 12.95
N VAL A 518 -21.18 -20.16 13.36
CA VAL A 518 -20.44 -19.98 14.63
C VAL A 518 -18.97 -19.65 14.40
N GLY A 519 -18.36 -19.02 15.40
CA GLY A 519 -16.93 -18.88 15.58
C GLY A 519 -16.16 -18.40 14.34
N VAL A 520 -15.16 -19.19 13.96
CA VAL A 520 -14.25 -18.89 12.85
C VAL A 520 -14.99 -18.82 11.52
N ALA A 521 -16.01 -19.66 11.32
CA ALA A 521 -16.84 -19.63 10.11
C ALA A 521 -17.52 -18.27 9.92
N TYR A 522 -18.02 -17.66 11.00
CA TYR A 522 -18.62 -16.33 10.97
C TYR A 522 -17.60 -15.25 10.57
N LEU A 523 -16.40 -15.28 11.16
CA LEU A 523 -15.33 -14.37 10.82
C LEU A 523 -14.91 -14.51 9.34
N ARG A 524 -14.75 -15.75 8.88
CA ARG A 524 -14.43 -16.03 7.47
C ARG A 524 -15.51 -15.45 6.54
N MET A 525 -16.77 -15.63 6.84
CA MET A 525 -17.87 -15.09 6.02
C MET A 525 -17.84 -13.56 5.96
N LEU A 526 -17.51 -12.86 7.05
CA LEU A 526 -17.30 -11.41 7.03
C LEU A 526 -16.12 -11.00 6.12
N THR A 527 -15.02 -11.77 6.10
CA THR A 527 -13.88 -11.44 5.22
C THR A 527 -14.16 -11.72 3.74
N LEU A 528 -15.20 -12.51 3.43
CA LEU A 528 -15.67 -12.76 2.06
C LEU A 528 -16.66 -11.69 1.56
N ASP A 529 -17.18 -10.85 2.46
CA ASP A 529 -18.07 -9.74 2.07
C ASP A 529 -17.31 -8.74 1.18
N PRO A 530 -17.93 -8.22 0.10
CA PRO A 530 -17.34 -7.17 -0.73
C PRO A 530 -16.86 -5.95 0.06
N ALA A 531 -17.55 -5.56 1.15
CA ALA A 531 -17.14 -4.45 2.00
C ALA A 531 -15.79 -4.68 2.71
N TYR A 532 -15.32 -5.92 2.84
CA TYR A 532 -13.98 -6.23 3.35
C TYR A 532 -12.87 -5.81 2.40
N GLN A 533 -13.15 -5.62 1.12
CA GLN A 533 -12.19 -5.14 0.12
C GLN A 533 -11.94 -3.63 0.19
N LEU A 534 -12.71 -2.92 1.04
CA LEU A 534 -12.70 -1.47 1.17
C LEU A 534 -11.89 -1.00 2.40
N LYS A 535 -11.43 0.27 2.34
CA LYS A 535 -10.79 0.97 3.44
C LYS A 535 -11.27 2.41 3.56
#